data_d0af9b408da59860cea49c93e11f1c31
#
_entry.id   d0af9b408da59860cea49c93e11f1c31
#
_cell.length_a   1.000
_cell.length_b   1.000
_cell.length_c   1.000
_cell.angle_alpha   90.00
_cell.angle_beta   90.00
_cell.angle_gamma   90.00
#
_symmetry.space_group_name_H-M   'P 1'
#
loop_
_entity.id
_entity.type
_entity.pdbx_description
1 polymer ?
#
loop_
_entity_poly.entity_id
_entity_poly.type
_entity_poly.pdbx_seq_one_letter_code
_entity_poly.pdbx_strand_id
1 'polypeptide(L)'
;MDHLPASLSQRARALALQLTAWPSVTGTPDEAAFAGRLAGLLGAIPYFKDRPGDLVVAPIPGDPLGRANVLALVRGTGSRTVMLSGHFDVVPTDDYGALKPLAGEAEALLPRLIEALRASGDNPQALADLTSGSFLPGRGLLDMKAGVAAGIAVLEAFAADPAREGNLLLLATPDEEDRSAGMRAAADLLPGFLAERGLSVPLDINLDAICDEGDGETGRVVAFGCIGKLLLSALVVGRESHAAYPLAGVNAAYLAAELIAEIECSPDLSESTDGELAAPPTVLGARDLKSQYNVTLPGTVWAYWNVLIHRRKAGEVLDVAKGLARRALDRAATRMTERAGRLGTPVAPTRAWTEIPILTFAELREAALARSPDFDARFAAVGESLAAEGGLDFPTRSRLLMEEAWTASGLAGPALVLCFGSMPYPAIHWPEEAAPLRAAIEAAMREIAAEHGCSIRSTHYFPAIADMSFVGPVDEADLKEAARQTPIWGTSIRWDLAGGATPAIPIVNIGPWGRDYHHWLERAHAPYAFEVLPALLQAVVRRVLAAA
;
A
#
# COMPACT_ATOMS: atom_id res chain seq x y z
N MET A 1 -25.54 -30.55 -27.27
CA MET A 1 -26.15 -29.52 -26.43
C MET A 1 -25.20 -28.35 -26.45
N ASP A 2 -25.49 -27.37 -27.28
CA ASP A 2 -24.73 -26.14 -27.34
C ASP A 2 -24.94 -25.42 -25.99
N HIS A 3 -23.91 -25.41 -25.16
CA HIS A 3 -23.91 -24.61 -23.95
C HIS A 3 -23.99 -23.13 -24.37
N LEU A 4 -25.09 -22.46 -24.04
CA LEU A 4 -25.14 -20.99 -24.09
C LEU A 4 -23.92 -20.47 -23.35
N PRO A 5 -23.19 -19.47 -23.92
CA PRO A 5 -22.04 -18.89 -23.21
C PRO A 5 -22.52 -18.39 -21.84
N ALA A 6 -21.73 -18.66 -20.80
CA ALA A 6 -22.00 -18.19 -19.45
C ALA A 6 -22.17 -16.66 -19.48
N SER A 7 -23.12 -16.13 -18.73
CA SER A 7 -23.25 -14.67 -18.59
C SER A 7 -21.97 -14.07 -17.99
N LEU A 8 -21.73 -12.78 -18.25
CA LEU A 8 -20.59 -12.05 -17.70
C LEU A 8 -20.47 -12.25 -16.17
N SER A 9 -21.61 -12.17 -15.47
CA SER A 9 -21.70 -12.40 -14.02
C SER A 9 -21.31 -13.83 -13.61
N GLN A 10 -21.85 -14.85 -14.30
CA GLN A 10 -21.51 -16.24 -14.02
C GLN A 10 -20.04 -16.52 -14.27
N ARG A 11 -19.45 -15.90 -15.31
CA ARG A 11 -18.03 -16.07 -15.60
C ARG A 11 -17.15 -15.39 -14.57
N ALA A 12 -17.47 -14.16 -14.17
CA ALA A 12 -16.75 -13.44 -13.12
C ALA A 12 -16.76 -14.24 -11.80
N ARG A 13 -17.92 -14.76 -11.38
CA ARG A 13 -18.02 -15.60 -10.18
C ARG A 13 -17.18 -16.88 -10.28
N ALA A 14 -17.25 -17.59 -11.40
CA ALA A 14 -16.48 -18.83 -11.58
C ALA A 14 -14.97 -18.56 -11.56
N LEU A 15 -14.52 -17.48 -12.20
CA LEU A 15 -13.12 -17.05 -12.17
C LEU A 15 -12.69 -16.66 -10.75
N ALA A 16 -13.49 -15.88 -10.02
CA ALA A 16 -13.17 -15.46 -8.68
C ALA A 16 -12.96 -16.66 -7.74
N LEU A 17 -13.86 -17.63 -7.76
CA LEU A 17 -13.73 -18.85 -6.97
C LEU A 17 -12.48 -19.65 -7.36
N GLN A 18 -12.20 -19.77 -8.66
CA GLN A 18 -11.02 -20.48 -9.16
C GLN A 18 -9.73 -19.79 -8.75
N LEU A 19 -9.62 -18.47 -8.91
CA LEU A 19 -8.42 -17.71 -8.54
C LEU A 19 -8.20 -17.72 -7.03
N THR A 20 -9.27 -17.63 -6.24
CA THR A 20 -9.20 -17.65 -4.77
C THR A 20 -8.72 -19.02 -4.26
N ALA A 21 -9.14 -20.11 -4.89
CA ALA A 21 -8.66 -21.46 -4.56
C ALA A 21 -7.17 -21.69 -4.88
N TRP A 22 -6.56 -20.86 -5.70
CA TRP A 22 -5.12 -20.91 -5.95
C TRP A 22 -4.37 -20.15 -4.87
N PRO A 23 -3.51 -20.82 -4.06
CA PRO A 23 -2.74 -20.14 -3.03
C PRO A 23 -1.74 -19.15 -3.66
N SER A 24 -1.59 -18.00 -3.00
CA SER A 24 -0.67 -16.92 -3.43
C SER A 24 -0.30 -16.01 -2.25
N VAL A 25 -0.05 -16.57 -1.09
CA VAL A 25 0.41 -15.78 0.06
C VAL A 25 1.71 -15.07 -0.30
N THR A 26 1.75 -13.77 -0.08
CA THR A 26 2.90 -12.89 -0.40
C THR A 26 4.20 -13.44 0.17
N GLY A 27 5.25 -13.41 -0.63
CA GLY A 27 6.56 -13.90 -0.25
C GLY A 27 6.71 -15.43 -0.24
N THR A 28 5.76 -16.18 -0.84
CA THR A 28 5.82 -17.65 -0.90
C THR A 28 6.06 -18.20 -2.32
N PRO A 29 6.52 -19.45 -2.45
CA PRO A 29 6.63 -20.10 -3.76
C PRO A 29 5.28 -20.24 -4.51
N ASP A 30 4.16 -20.28 -3.78
CA ASP A 30 2.82 -20.36 -4.38
C ASP A 30 2.45 -19.05 -5.09
N GLU A 31 2.83 -17.90 -4.54
CA GLU A 31 2.72 -16.61 -5.20
C GLU A 31 3.52 -16.58 -6.51
N ALA A 32 4.77 -17.03 -6.46
CA ALA A 32 5.62 -17.11 -7.67
C ALA A 32 5.02 -18.02 -8.75
N ALA A 33 4.38 -19.12 -8.36
CA ALA A 33 3.73 -20.04 -9.29
C ALA A 33 2.42 -19.51 -9.89
N PHE A 34 1.79 -18.51 -9.25
CA PHE A 34 0.49 -17.99 -9.66
C PHE A 34 0.51 -17.37 -11.05
N ALA A 35 1.54 -16.61 -11.40
CA ALA A 35 1.68 -15.99 -12.73
C ALA A 35 1.61 -17.03 -13.85
N GLY A 36 2.28 -18.17 -13.69
CA GLY A 36 2.23 -19.26 -14.66
C GLY A 36 0.84 -19.91 -14.77
N ARG A 37 0.14 -20.09 -13.64
CA ARG A 37 -1.25 -20.62 -13.63
C ARG A 37 -2.20 -19.64 -14.32
N LEU A 38 -2.07 -18.34 -14.03
CA LEU A 38 -2.88 -17.28 -14.63
C LEU A 38 -2.62 -17.19 -16.14
N ALA A 39 -1.37 -17.22 -16.57
CA ALA A 39 -1.02 -17.24 -17.98
C ALA A 39 -1.60 -18.49 -18.70
N GLY A 40 -1.59 -19.65 -18.04
CA GLY A 40 -2.25 -20.85 -18.56
C GLY A 40 -3.77 -20.69 -18.74
N LEU A 41 -4.44 -20.06 -17.75
CA LEU A 41 -5.86 -19.75 -17.82
C LEU A 41 -6.18 -18.79 -18.99
N LEU A 42 -5.45 -17.69 -19.08
CA LEU A 42 -5.63 -16.67 -20.12
C LEU A 42 -5.28 -17.23 -21.52
N GLY A 43 -4.22 -18.02 -21.62
CA GLY A 43 -3.82 -18.68 -22.86
C GLY A 43 -4.83 -19.68 -23.40
N ALA A 44 -5.78 -20.14 -22.58
CA ALA A 44 -6.90 -20.97 -23.05
C ALA A 44 -7.97 -20.19 -23.82
N ILE A 45 -8.01 -18.85 -23.68
CA ILE A 45 -8.92 -17.97 -24.43
C ILE A 45 -8.58 -18.05 -25.94
N PRO A 46 -9.54 -18.27 -26.83
CA PRO A 46 -9.29 -18.44 -28.27
C PRO A 46 -8.42 -17.33 -28.87
N TYR A 47 -8.63 -16.09 -28.46
CA TYR A 47 -7.84 -14.93 -28.92
C TYR A 47 -6.34 -15.14 -28.73
N PHE A 48 -5.90 -15.58 -27.54
CA PHE A 48 -4.47 -15.76 -27.23
C PHE A 48 -3.86 -17.02 -27.85
N LYS A 49 -4.69 -18.02 -28.21
CA LYS A 49 -4.20 -19.18 -29.01
C LYS A 49 -3.73 -18.73 -30.40
N ASP A 50 -4.44 -17.78 -30.99
CA ASP A 50 -4.11 -17.24 -32.31
C ASP A 50 -3.04 -16.14 -32.24
N ARG A 51 -2.89 -15.51 -31.08
CA ARG A 51 -1.97 -14.38 -30.81
C ARG A 51 -1.17 -14.56 -29.52
N PRO A 52 -0.31 -15.58 -29.45
CA PRO A 52 0.42 -15.88 -28.20
C PRO A 52 1.36 -14.76 -27.76
N GLY A 53 1.83 -13.90 -28.67
CA GLY A 53 2.68 -12.74 -28.34
C GLY A 53 1.97 -11.57 -27.65
N ASP A 54 0.64 -11.62 -27.58
CA ASP A 54 -0.17 -10.64 -26.85
C ASP A 54 -0.40 -11.05 -25.37
N LEU A 55 0.06 -12.24 -24.97
CA LEU A 55 0.10 -12.71 -23.59
C LEU A 55 1.57 -12.85 -23.15
N VAL A 56 1.97 -12.04 -22.20
CA VAL A 56 3.36 -11.92 -21.72
C VAL A 56 3.44 -12.22 -20.24
N VAL A 57 4.34 -13.12 -19.85
CA VAL A 57 4.77 -13.31 -18.47
C VAL A 57 6.11 -12.59 -18.34
N ALA A 58 6.13 -11.49 -17.57
CA ALA A 58 7.29 -10.62 -17.41
C ALA A 58 7.93 -10.82 -16.03
N PRO A 59 9.09 -11.50 -15.94
CA PRO A 59 9.77 -11.69 -14.66
C PRO A 59 10.16 -10.35 -14.01
N ILE A 60 10.05 -10.28 -12.68
CA ILE A 60 10.51 -9.13 -11.91
C ILE A 60 12.05 -9.18 -11.82
N PRO A 61 12.78 -8.16 -12.30
CA PRO A 61 14.24 -8.17 -12.28
C PRO A 61 14.79 -8.31 -10.86
N GLY A 62 15.65 -9.31 -10.65
CA GLY A 62 16.33 -9.54 -9.37
C GLY A 62 15.43 -10.06 -8.24
N ASP A 63 14.20 -10.45 -8.52
CA ASP A 63 13.32 -11.04 -7.52
C ASP A 63 13.82 -12.43 -7.07
N PRO A 64 14.07 -12.64 -5.76
CA PRO A 64 14.67 -13.90 -5.27
C PRO A 64 13.72 -15.10 -5.39
N LEU A 65 12.42 -14.88 -5.50
CA LEU A 65 11.40 -15.93 -5.66
C LEU A 65 11.08 -16.22 -7.13
N GLY A 66 11.58 -15.37 -8.07
CA GLY A 66 11.27 -15.51 -9.49
C GLY A 66 9.82 -15.17 -9.84
N ARG A 67 9.19 -14.26 -9.08
CA ARG A 67 7.84 -13.76 -9.36
C ARG A 67 7.79 -13.02 -10.68
N ALA A 68 6.61 -12.95 -11.28
CA ALA A 68 6.42 -12.32 -12.58
C ALA A 68 5.05 -11.64 -12.68
N ASN A 69 4.99 -10.57 -13.46
CA ASN A 69 3.75 -9.95 -13.90
C ASN A 69 3.13 -10.72 -15.06
N VAL A 70 1.82 -10.62 -15.23
CA VAL A 70 1.12 -11.17 -16.40
C VAL A 70 0.43 -10.01 -17.13
N LEU A 71 0.79 -9.81 -18.40
CA LEU A 71 0.18 -8.83 -19.29
C LEU A 71 -0.61 -9.57 -20.38
N ALA A 72 -1.90 -9.28 -20.52
CA ALA A 72 -2.77 -9.87 -21.53
C ALA A 72 -3.44 -8.76 -22.33
N LEU A 73 -3.03 -8.61 -23.60
CA LEU A 73 -3.49 -7.55 -24.50
C LEU A 73 -4.48 -8.11 -25.51
N VAL A 74 -5.71 -7.61 -25.52
CA VAL A 74 -6.67 -7.86 -26.59
C VAL A 74 -6.74 -6.64 -27.50
N ARG A 75 -6.37 -6.82 -28.78
CA ARG A 75 -6.35 -5.75 -29.78
C ARG A 75 -7.67 -5.66 -30.51
N GLY A 76 -8.18 -4.46 -30.66
CA GLY A 76 -9.21 -4.08 -31.60
C GLY A 76 -8.66 -3.10 -32.64
N THR A 77 -9.33 -1.99 -32.87
CA THR A 77 -8.93 -0.97 -33.84
C THR A 77 -8.23 0.21 -33.17
N GLY A 78 -7.24 0.79 -33.87
CA GLY A 78 -6.53 1.98 -33.38
C GLY A 78 -5.54 1.70 -32.26
N SER A 79 -5.02 2.78 -31.64
CA SER A 79 -4.00 2.74 -30.60
C SER A 79 -4.53 2.87 -29.18
N ARG A 80 -5.75 3.40 -29.03
CA ARG A 80 -6.35 3.72 -27.72
C ARG A 80 -6.57 2.44 -26.92
N THR A 81 -6.08 2.40 -25.69
CA THR A 81 -6.05 1.20 -24.86
C THR A 81 -6.53 1.55 -23.45
N VAL A 82 -7.49 0.82 -22.91
CA VAL A 82 -7.77 0.86 -21.46
C VAL A 82 -6.95 -0.24 -20.79
N MET A 83 -6.29 0.09 -19.70
CA MET A 83 -5.61 -0.89 -18.85
C MET A 83 -6.51 -1.24 -17.66
N LEU A 84 -6.49 -2.51 -17.28
CA LEU A 84 -7.07 -3.04 -16.04
C LEU A 84 -5.91 -3.59 -15.24
N SER A 85 -5.67 -3.06 -14.05
CA SER A 85 -4.57 -3.50 -13.20
C SER A 85 -5.06 -4.08 -11.88
N GLY A 86 -4.31 -5.03 -11.31
CA GLY A 86 -4.62 -5.59 -10.02
C GLY A 86 -3.63 -6.65 -9.57
N HIS A 87 -3.55 -6.85 -8.25
CA HIS A 87 -2.67 -7.85 -7.66
C HIS A 87 -3.37 -9.20 -7.46
N PHE A 88 -2.55 -10.24 -7.35
CA PHE A 88 -3.05 -11.60 -7.12
C PHE A 88 -2.50 -12.24 -5.84
N ASP A 89 -1.53 -11.61 -5.20
CA ASP A 89 -1.04 -12.03 -3.89
C ASP A 89 -2.03 -11.69 -2.78
N VAL A 90 -1.85 -12.32 -1.63
CA VAL A 90 -2.74 -12.19 -0.48
C VAL A 90 -1.93 -12.24 0.81
N VAL A 91 -2.40 -11.58 1.87
CA VAL A 91 -1.80 -11.68 3.20
C VAL A 91 -1.86 -13.11 3.77
N PRO A 92 -1.05 -13.45 4.80
CA PRO A 92 -1.05 -14.78 5.42
C PRO A 92 -2.42 -15.25 5.88
N THR A 93 -2.58 -16.57 5.98
CA THR A 93 -3.83 -17.26 6.37
C THR A 93 -3.77 -17.88 7.76
N ASP A 94 -2.78 -17.55 8.58
CA ASP A 94 -2.57 -18.15 9.90
C ASP A 94 -3.70 -17.81 10.89
N ASP A 95 -4.34 -16.68 10.71
CA ASP A 95 -5.49 -16.20 11.48
C ASP A 95 -6.74 -17.07 11.34
N TYR A 96 -6.83 -17.91 10.29
CA TYR A 96 -7.91 -18.87 10.14
C TYR A 96 -7.82 -20.07 11.10
N GLY A 97 -6.68 -20.28 11.78
CA GLY A 97 -6.49 -21.38 12.73
C GLY A 97 -6.82 -22.75 12.13
N ALA A 98 -7.77 -23.47 12.70
CA ALA A 98 -8.20 -24.79 12.21
C ALA A 98 -8.90 -24.74 10.84
N LEU A 99 -9.40 -23.59 10.41
CA LEU A 99 -10.03 -23.39 9.09
C LEU A 99 -9.03 -23.03 7.99
N LYS A 100 -7.74 -22.84 8.31
CA LYS A 100 -6.70 -22.48 7.35
C LYS A 100 -6.70 -23.29 6.05
N PRO A 101 -6.90 -24.64 6.05
CA PRO A 101 -6.97 -25.41 4.80
C PRO A 101 -8.12 -25.02 3.87
N LEU A 102 -9.12 -24.31 4.38
CA LEU A 102 -10.29 -23.86 3.61
C LEU A 102 -10.24 -22.36 3.28
N ALA A 103 -9.20 -21.64 3.70
CA ALA A 103 -9.15 -20.17 3.58
C ALA A 103 -9.37 -19.64 2.15
N GLY A 104 -8.93 -20.38 1.11
CA GLY A 104 -9.18 -20.06 -0.29
C GLY A 104 -10.41 -20.76 -0.91
N GLU A 105 -11.10 -21.61 -0.19
CA GLU A 105 -12.20 -22.46 -0.69
C GLU A 105 -13.55 -21.88 -0.27
N ALA A 106 -13.96 -20.78 -0.85
CA ALA A 106 -15.08 -19.94 -0.41
C ALA A 106 -16.38 -20.73 -0.11
N GLU A 107 -16.77 -21.66 -1.00
CA GLU A 107 -18.00 -22.45 -0.87
C GLU A 107 -17.89 -23.52 0.25
N ALA A 108 -16.70 -24.09 0.46
CA ALA A 108 -16.45 -25.04 1.54
C ALA A 108 -16.23 -24.34 2.88
N LEU A 109 -15.64 -23.14 2.88
CA LEU A 109 -15.40 -22.32 4.06
C LEU A 109 -16.70 -21.77 4.66
N LEU A 110 -17.63 -21.31 3.82
CA LEU A 110 -18.87 -20.64 4.24
C LEU A 110 -19.64 -21.38 5.34
N PRO A 111 -20.03 -22.67 5.19
CA PRO A 111 -20.77 -23.37 6.23
C PRO A 111 -19.96 -23.56 7.52
N ARG A 112 -18.64 -23.70 7.41
CA ARG A 112 -17.75 -23.89 8.56
C ARG A 112 -17.57 -22.60 9.36
N LEU A 113 -17.49 -21.45 8.69
CA LEU A 113 -17.47 -20.15 9.35
C LEU A 113 -18.79 -19.87 10.08
N ILE A 114 -19.93 -20.13 9.43
CA ILE A 114 -21.23 -19.98 10.07
C ILE A 114 -21.34 -20.85 11.33
N GLU A 115 -20.87 -22.10 11.28
CA GLU A 115 -20.84 -23.00 12.43
C GLU A 115 -19.95 -22.45 13.56
N ALA A 116 -18.74 -22.00 13.23
CA ALA A 116 -17.80 -21.44 14.20
C ALA A 116 -18.34 -20.16 14.87
N LEU A 117 -18.93 -19.24 14.09
CA LEU A 117 -19.51 -18.00 14.60
C LEU A 117 -20.74 -18.26 15.49
N ARG A 118 -21.58 -19.26 15.15
CA ARG A 118 -22.70 -19.68 16.02
C ARG A 118 -22.21 -20.27 17.33
N ALA A 119 -21.14 -21.04 17.31
CA ALA A 119 -20.57 -21.66 18.50
C ALA A 119 -19.90 -20.65 19.44
N SER A 120 -19.20 -19.67 18.90
CA SER A 120 -18.54 -18.61 19.69
C SER A 120 -19.50 -17.55 20.21
N GLY A 121 -20.55 -17.23 19.45
CA GLY A 121 -21.42 -16.09 19.71
C GLY A 121 -20.80 -14.73 19.40
N ASP A 122 -19.58 -14.71 18.85
CA ASP A 122 -18.87 -13.49 18.46
C ASP A 122 -19.27 -13.02 17.06
N ASN A 123 -19.00 -11.76 16.74
CA ASN A 123 -19.14 -11.17 15.41
C ASN A 123 -20.54 -11.38 14.77
N PRO A 124 -21.61 -10.88 15.41
CA PRO A 124 -22.99 -11.07 14.95
C PRO A 124 -23.23 -10.49 13.54
N GLN A 125 -22.49 -9.45 13.15
CA GLN A 125 -22.56 -8.87 11.81
C GLN A 125 -22.03 -9.85 10.76
N ALA A 126 -20.88 -10.48 11.01
CA ALA A 126 -20.31 -11.46 10.09
C ALA A 126 -21.25 -12.69 9.95
N LEU A 127 -21.85 -13.14 11.05
CA LEU A 127 -22.85 -14.21 11.01
C LEU A 127 -24.08 -13.82 10.18
N ALA A 128 -24.60 -12.60 10.37
CA ALA A 128 -25.73 -12.09 9.60
C ALA A 128 -25.41 -12.02 8.11
N ASP A 129 -24.24 -11.46 7.74
CA ASP A 129 -23.78 -11.35 6.36
C ASP A 129 -23.67 -12.72 5.68
N LEU A 130 -22.96 -13.65 6.32
CA LEU A 130 -22.72 -14.98 5.75
C LEU A 130 -24.00 -15.82 5.66
N THR A 131 -24.98 -15.60 6.53
CA THR A 131 -26.29 -16.29 6.47
C THR A 131 -27.27 -15.63 5.52
N SER A 132 -27.04 -14.37 5.10
CA SER A 132 -27.91 -13.66 4.15
C SER A 132 -27.89 -14.26 2.73
N GLY A 133 -26.81 -14.97 2.38
CA GLY A 133 -26.54 -15.44 1.01
C GLY A 133 -25.94 -14.37 0.10
N SER A 134 -25.74 -13.14 0.60
CA SER A 134 -25.17 -12.03 -0.18
C SER A 134 -23.65 -11.89 -0.02
N PHE A 135 -23.04 -12.60 0.92
CA PHE A 135 -21.60 -12.54 1.14
C PHE A 135 -20.94 -13.91 1.01
N LEU A 136 -19.77 -13.92 0.41
CA LEU A 136 -18.91 -15.10 0.29
C LEU A 136 -17.58 -14.83 1.01
N PRO A 137 -17.15 -15.77 1.91
CA PRO A 137 -15.88 -15.62 2.59
C PRO A 137 -14.73 -16.17 1.77
N GLY A 138 -13.50 -15.74 2.08
CA GLY A 138 -12.27 -16.34 1.54
C GLY A 138 -11.13 -15.36 1.50
N ARG A 139 -9.94 -15.80 1.92
CA ARG A 139 -8.73 -14.99 1.81
C ARG A 139 -8.42 -14.64 0.35
N GLY A 140 -8.32 -13.34 0.10
CA GLY A 140 -8.06 -12.81 -1.24
C GLY A 140 -9.27 -12.87 -2.18
N LEU A 141 -10.45 -13.31 -1.73
CA LEU A 141 -11.66 -13.22 -2.53
C LEU A 141 -12.08 -11.77 -2.68
N LEU A 142 -12.10 -11.03 -1.59
CA LEU A 142 -12.38 -9.60 -1.59
C LEU A 142 -11.14 -8.85 -2.11
N ASP A 143 -9.99 -9.06 -1.50
CA ASP A 143 -8.74 -8.36 -1.74
C ASP A 143 -7.72 -9.29 -2.43
N MET A 144 -7.57 -9.17 -3.79
CA MET A 144 -8.53 -8.48 -4.69
C MET A 144 -8.92 -9.38 -5.88
N LYS A 145 -8.90 -10.74 -5.68
CA LYS A 145 -9.11 -11.69 -6.79
C LYS A 145 -10.50 -11.61 -7.42
N ALA A 146 -11.54 -11.12 -6.70
CA ALA A 146 -12.83 -10.85 -7.32
C ALA A 146 -12.75 -9.69 -8.33
N GLY A 147 -11.95 -8.67 -8.06
CA GLY A 147 -11.65 -7.58 -8.99
C GLY A 147 -10.91 -8.10 -10.23
N VAL A 148 -9.82 -8.83 -10.03
CA VAL A 148 -9.07 -9.46 -11.14
C VAL A 148 -9.95 -10.38 -11.98
N ALA A 149 -10.81 -11.17 -11.34
CA ALA A 149 -11.76 -12.06 -12.02
C ALA A 149 -12.79 -11.30 -12.88
N ALA A 150 -13.32 -10.19 -12.36
CA ALA A 150 -14.20 -9.30 -13.12
C ALA A 150 -13.47 -8.70 -14.32
N GLY A 151 -12.22 -8.25 -14.15
CA GLY A 151 -11.37 -7.77 -15.22
C GLY A 151 -11.12 -8.82 -16.32
N ILE A 152 -10.82 -10.07 -15.92
CA ILE A 152 -10.64 -11.20 -16.87
C ILE A 152 -11.95 -11.49 -17.62
N ALA A 153 -13.09 -11.51 -16.93
CA ALA A 153 -14.38 -11.75 -17.59
C ALA A 153 -14.70 -10.66 -18.65
N VAL A 154 -14.39 -9.40 -18.34
CA VAL A 154 -14.52 -8.29 -19.28
C VAL A 154 -13.54 -8.42 -20.45
N LEU A 155 -12.28 -8.83 -20.19
CA LEU A 155 -11.29 -9.09 -21.23
C LEU A 155 -11.73 -10.22 -22.18
N GLU A 156 -12.30 -11.31 -21.65
CA GLU A 156 -12.85 -12.41 -22.43
C GLU A 156 -14.02 -11.95 -23.31
N ALA A 157 -14.95 -11.16 -22.74
CA ALA A 157 -16.09 -10.60 -23.47
C ALA A 157 -15.62 -9.65 -24.58
N PHE A 158 -14.63 -8.80 -24.30
CA PHE A 158 -14.01 -7.91 -25.26
C PHE A 158 -13.30 -8.68 -26.38
N ALA A 159 -12.60 -9.77 -26.05
CA ALA A 159 -11.94 -10.63 -27.04
C ALA A 159 -12.93 -11.33 -27.96
N ALA A 160 -14.11 -11.67 -27.47
CA ALA A 160 -15.16 -12.33 -28.23
C ALA A 160 -15.94 -11.37 -29.16
N ASP A 161 -15.90 -10.06 -28.94
CA ASP A 161 -16.59 -9.08 -29.78
C ASP A 161 -15.82 -8.85 -31.11
N PRO A 162 -16.36 -9.20 -32.26
CA PRO A 162 -15.70 -8.96 -33.54
C PRO A 162 -15.64 -7.47 -33.94
N ALA A 163 -16.49 -6.63 -33.34
CA ALA A 163 -16.57 -5.20 -33.62
C ALA A 163 -15.85 -4.32 -32.59
N ARG A 164 -15.00 -4.93 -31.75
CA ARG A 164 -14.27 -4.22 -30.68
C ARG A 164 -13.43 -3.06 -31.24
N GLU A 165 -13.65 -1.90 -30.68
CA GLU A 165 -12.88 -0.70 -30.95
C GLU A 165 -11.85 -0.48 -29.83
N GLY A 166 -10.66 0.07 -30.18
CA GLY A 166 -9.57 0.24 -29.21
C GLY A 166 -8.97 -1.08 -28.75
N ASN A 167 -8.29 -1.07 -27.64
CA ASN A 167 -7.60 -2.24 -27.07
C ASN A 167 -7.89 -2.34 -25.58
N LEU A 168 -7.80 -3.55 -25.03
CA LEU A 168 -7.91 -3.81 -23.61
C LEU A 168 -6.67 -4.56 -23.12
N LEU A 169 -5.98 -4.03 -22.13
CA LEU A 169 -4.79 -4.62 -21.51
C LEU A 169 -5.12 -4.99 -20.06
N LEU A 170 -4.94 -6.25 -19.69
CA LEU A 170 -4.93 -6.67 -18.28
C LEU A 170 -3.48 -6.77 -17.81
N LEU A 171 -3.19 -6.16 -16.68
CA LEU A 171 -1.93 -6.27 -15.94
C LEU A 171 -2.22 -6.87 -14.57
N ALA A 172 -1.71 -8.08 -14.31
CA ALA A 172 -1.83 -8.72 -13.00
C ALA A 172 -0.45 -8.83 -12.35
N THR A 173 -0.33 -8.39 -11.10
CA THR A 173 0.93 -8.18 -10.37
C THR A 173 1.01 -9.01 -9.09
N PRO A 174 2.19 -9.45 -8.66
CA PRO A 174 2.46 -9.96 -7.31
C PRO A 174 2.97 -8.85 -6.38
N ASP A 175 3.08 -9.15 -5.07
CA ASP A 175 3.80 -8.40 -4.04
C ASP A 175 3.18 -7.05 -3.68
N GLU A 176 1.91 -6.83 -3.95
CA GLU A 176 1.24 -5.59 -3.53
C GLU A 176 1.24 -5.47 -2.01
N GLU A 177 0.93 -6.54 -1.32
CA GLU A 177 0.75 -6.66 0.13
C GLU A 177 2.06 -6.49 0.96
N ASP A 178 3.24 -6.42 0.30
CA ASP A 178 4.52 -6.14 0.97
C ASP A 178 5.21 -4.89 0.40
N ARG A 179 5.60 -4.90 -0.88
CA ARG A 179 6.50 -3.87 -1.45
C ARG A 179 6.11 -3.40 -2.84
N SER A 180 5.01 -3.87 -3.39
CA SER A 180 4.57 -3.58 -4.77
C SER A 180 5.66 -3.84 -5.82
N ALA A 181 6.50 -4.87 -5.62
CA ALA A 181 7.60 -5.15 -6.54
C ALA A 181 7.10 -5.48 -7.95
N GLY A 182 5.92 -6.12 -8.06
CA GLY A 182 5.25 -6.40 -9.31
C GLY A 182 4.92 -5.13 -10.07
N MET A 183 4.17 -4.21 -9.47
CA MET A 183 3.76 -2.98 -10.13
C MET A 183 4.93 -2.05 -10.42
N ARG A 184 5.91 -1.95 -9.54
CA ARG A 184 7.13 -1.17 -9.77
C ARG A 184 7.90 -1.68 -11.00
N ALA A 185 8.06 -2.99 -11.14
CA ALA A 185 8.67 -3.59 -12.33
C ALA A 185 7.80 -3.38 -13.59
N ALA A 186 6.47 -3.40 -13.45
CA ALA A 186 5.56 -3.09 -14.54
C ALA A 186 5.66 -1.62 -14.97
N ALA A 187 5.80 -0.69 -14.03
CA ALA A 187 5.99 0.73 -14.32
C ALA A 187 7.23 0.99 -15.19
N ASP A 188 8.33 0.29 -14.89
CA ASP A 188 9.56 0.36 -15.72
C ASP A 188 9.37 -0.28 -17.10
N LEU A 189 8.57 -1.36 -17.19
CA LEU A 189 8.32 -2.11 -18.42
C LEU A 189 7.34 -1.40 -19.36
N LEU A 190 6.28 -0.80 -18.83
CA LEU A 190 5.12 -0.30 -19.58
C LEU A 190 5.50 0.69 -20.69
N PRO A 191 6.35 1.70 -20.50
CA PRO A 191 6.69 2.65 -21.57
C PRO A 191 7.23 1.95 -22.83
N GLY A 192 8.16 1.02 -22.67
CA GLY A 192 8.70 0.23 -23.77
C GLY A 192 7.68 -0.70 -24.40
N PHE A 193 6.91 -1.43 -23.56
CA PHE A 193 5.85 -2.34 -24.00
C PHE A 193 4.78 -1.64 -24.84
N LEU A 194 4.35 -0.45 -24.43
CA LEU A 194 3.33 0.34 -25.13
C LEU A 194 3.89 0.93 -26.43
N ALA A 195 5.10 1.49 -26.39
CA ALA A 195 5.74 2.10 -27.58
C ALA A 195 5.97 1.06 -28.69
N GLU A 196 6.51 -0.11 -28.37
CA GLU A 196 6.75 -1.20 -29.32
C GLU A 196 5.47 -1.67 -30.02
N ARG A 197 4.33 -1.55 -29.33
CA ARG A 197 3.03 -1.99 -29.84
C ARG A 197 2.16 -0.88 -30.41
N GLY A 198 2.65 0.38 -30.37
CA GLY A 198 1.94 1.56 -30.85
C GLY A 198 0.65 1.84 -30.06
N LEU A 199 0.68 1.60 -28.74
CA LEU A 199 -0.47 1.76 -27.85
C LEU A 199 -0.42 3.09 -27.09
N SER A 200 -1.59 3.66 -26.81
CA SER A 200 -1.77 4.83 -25.96
C SER A 200 -2.79 4.50 -24.88
N VAL A 201 -2.41 4.63 -23.62
CA VAL A 201 -3.25 4.30 -22.45
C VAL A 201 -3.75 5.59 -21.80
N PRO A 202 -4.98 6.05 -22.11
CA PRO A 202 -5.58 7.21 -21.47
C PRO A 202 -6.12 6.93 -20.06
N LEU A 203 -6.31 5.67 -19.69
CA LEU A 203 -6.88 5.27 -18.40
C LEU A 203 -6.34 3.91 -17.98
N ASP A 204 -5.91 3.82 -16.72
CA ASP A 204 -5.80 2.58 -15.97
C ASP A 204 -6.96 2.47 -14.97
N ILE A 205 -7.54 1.28 -14.86
CA ILE A 205 -8.56 0.94 -13.87
C ILE A 205 -7.93 -0.07 -12.91
N ASN A 206 -7.56 0.39 -11.73
CA ASN A 206 -7.17 -0.48 -10.63
C ASN A 206 -8.41 -1.21 -10.10
N LEU A 207 -8.30 -2.52 -9.90
CA LEU A 207 -9.43 -3.40 -9.58
C LEU A 207 -9.51 -3.72 -8.07
N ASP A 208 -8.88 -2.90 -7.24
CA ASP A 208 -8.67 -3.17 -5.82
C ASP A 208 -9.90 -2.95 -4.96
N ALA A 209 -9.95 -3.66 -3.84
CA ALA A 209 -11.12 -3.77 -2.98
C ALA A 209 -11.28 -2.58 -2.02
N ILE A 210 -12.52 -2.28 -1.67
CA ILE A 210 -12.82 -1.32 -0.61
C ILE A 210 -13.58 -2.02 0.52
N CYS A 211 -13.08 -1.87 1.75
CA CYS A 211 -13.74 -2.35 2.95
C CYS A 211 -14.79 -1.32 3.41
N ASP A 212 -15.99 -1.80 3.71
CA ASP A 212 -17.06 -0.99 4.28
C ASP A 212 -17.81 -1.77 5.35
N GLU A 213 -17.64 -1.37 6.60
CA GLU A 213 -18.33 -1.97 7.75
C GLU A 213 -19.78 -1.46 7.92
N GLY A 214 -20.21 -0.53 7.08
CA GLY A 214 -21.55 0.03 7.08
C GLY A 214 -22.54 -0.73 6.21
N ASP A 215 -23.32 0.00 5.44
CA ASP A 215 -24.36 -0.52 4.55
C ASP A 215 -23.90 -0.75 3.09
N GLY A 216 -22.63 -0.58 2.83
CA GLY A 216 -22.01 -0.65 1.51
C GLY A 216 -22.00 0.67 0.73
N GLU A 217 -22.51 1.75 1.28
CA GLU A 217 -22.50 3.07 0.62
C GLU A 217 -21.10 3.62 0.40
N THR A 218 -20.19 3.36 1.33
CA THR A 218 -18.77 3.74 1.22
C THR A 218 -17.92 2.69 0.53
N GLY A 219 -18.43 1.46 0.37
CA GLY A 219 -17.79 0.39 -0.37
C GLY A 219 -18.08 0.42 -1.86
N ARG A 220 -19.30 0.84 -2.25
CA ARG A 220 -19.70 0.99 -3.65
C ARG A 220 -19.26 2.33 -4.21
N VAL A 221 -17.96 2.51 -4.35
CA VAL A 221 -17.37 3.77 -4.84
C VAL A 221 -16.42 3.54 -6.01
N VAL A 222 -16.25 4.59 -6.80
CA VAL A 222 -15.21 4.74 -7.81
C VAL A 222 -14.29 5.85 -7.31
N ALA A 223 -13.02 5.51 -7.05
CA ALA A 223 -12.06 6.43 -6.46
C ALA A 223 -11.12 7.01 -7.54
N PHE A 224 -11.14 8.34 -7.68
CA PHE A 224 -10.35 9.08 -8.68
C PHE A 224 -9.00 9.51 -8.10
N GLY A 225 -8.08 8.55 -7.96
CA GLY A 225 -6.78 8.70 -7.32
C GLY A 225 -6.64 7.84 -6.07
N CYS A 226 -5.50 7.94 -5.38
CA CYS A 226 -5.27 7.24 -4.11
C CYS A 226 -4.53 8.11 -3.10
N ILE A 227 -4.67 7.77 -1.84
CA ILE A 227 -3.85 8.36 -0.78
C ILE A 227 -2.39 7.93 -0.94
N GLY A 228 -1.48 8.77 -0.43
CA GLY A 228 -0.09 8.40 -0.25
C GLY A 228 0.22 7.94 1.17
N LYS A 229 1.39 7.33 1.34
CA LYS A 229 1.89 6.88 2.65
C LYS A 229 3.34 7.27 2.84
N LEU A 230 3.63 7.81 4.03
CA LEU A 230 4.97 8.02 4.54
C LEU A 230 5.11 7.30 5.89
N LEU A 231 6.13 6.47 6.05
CA LEU A 231 6.44 5.86 7.34
C LEU A 231 7.33 6.82 8.13
N LEU A 232 6.71 7.83 8.76
CA LEU A 232 7.42 8.75 9.64
C LEU A 232 8.13 7.96 10.73
N SER A 233 9.43 8.19 10.90
CA SER A 233 10.26 7.44 11.84
C SER A 233 11.18 8.37 12.61
N ALA A 234 11.51 7.99 13.83
CA ALA A 234 12.36 8.77 14.72
C ALA A 234 13.43 7.90 15.39
N LEU A 235 14.68 8.31 15.27
CA LEU A 235 15.74 7.87 16.16
C LEU A 235 15.82 8.86 17.32
N VAL A 236 15.41 8.42 18.51
CA VAL A 236 15.42 9.21 19.74
C VAL A 236 16.70 8.86 20.50
N VAL A 237 17.61 9.80 20.61
CA VAL A 237 18.88 9.65 21.32
C VAL A 237 18.77 10.33 22.68
N GLY A 238 19.09 9.61 23.72
CA GLY A 238 19.16 10.09 25.09
C GLY A 238 20.59 10.35 25.54
N ARG A 239 20.74 10.38 26.84
CA ARG A 239 22.05 10.37 27.53
C ARG A 239 21.99 9.37 28.69
N GLU A 240 22.76 8.33 28.58
CA GLU A 240 22.79 7.26 29.59
C GLU A 240 23.25 7.75 30.95
N SER A 241 22.69 7.17 31.99
CA SER A 241 23.16 7.22 33.37
C SER A 241 22.76 5.94 34.09
N HIS A 242 23.38 5.63 35.21
CA HIS A 242 22.91 4.51 36.02
C HIS A 242 21.49 4.76 36.54
N ALA A 243 20.64 3.73 36.56
CA ALA A 243 19.24 3.86 36.94
C ALA A 243 19.02 4.35 38.40
N ALA A 244 20.03 4.23 39.26
CA ALA A 244 20.02 4.85 40.59
C ALA A 244 20.13 6.39 40.55
N TYR A 245 20.54 6.96 39.39
CA TYR A 245 20.69 8.40 39.18
C TYR A 245 19.94 8.87 37.95
N PRO A 246 18.59 8.67 37.89
CA PRO A 246 17.81 8.87 36.67
C PRO A 246 17.78 10.32 36.20
N LEU A 247 17.99 11.28 37.11
CA LEU A 247 17.99 12.71 36.78
C LEU A 247 19.38 13.21 36.25
N ALA A 248 20.43 12.37 36.33
CA ALA A 248 21.74 12.71 35.79
C ALA A 248 21.84 12.44 34.26
N GLY A 249 20.93 11.65 33.72
CA GLY A 249 20.83 11.33 32.30
C GLY A 249 19.60 11.95 31.62
N VAL A 250 19.39 11.56 30.36
CA VAL A 250 18.18 11.82 29.60
C VAL A 250 17.69 10.50 29.03
N ASN A 251 16.54 10.02 29.48
CA ASN A 251 16.00 8.72 29.13
C ASN A 251 15.35 8.78 27.74
N ALA A 252 15.94 8.11 26.75
CA ALA A 252 15.40 8.07 25.37
C ALA A 252 14.00 7.46 25.32
N ALA A 253 13.70 6.43 26.12
CA ALA A 253 12.37 5.82 26.15
C ALA A 253 11.30 6.76 26.71
N TYR A 254 11.66 7.61 27.67
CA TYR A 254 10.72 8.63 28.15
C TYR A 254 10.46 9.71 27.11
N LEU A 255 11.50 10.18 26.39
CA LEU A 255 11.33 11.13 25.28
C LEU A 255 10.46 10.52 24.15
N ALA A 256 10.71 9.25 23.80
CA ALA A 256 9.94 8.54 22.80
C ALA A 256 8.46 8.39 23.22
N ALA A 257 8.17 8.10 24.48
CA ALA A 257 6.80 8.00 24.99
C ALA A 257 6.04 9.34 24.86
N GLU A 258 6.69 10.46 25.19
CA GLU A 258 6.09 11.80 25.02
C GLU A 258 5.87 12.14 23.53
N LEU A 259 6.77 11.72 22.63
CA LEU A 259 6.64 11.88 21.19
C LEU A 259 5.50 11.02 20.65
N ILE A 260 5.39 9.76 21.07
CA ILE A 260 4.31 8.86 20.69
C ILE A 260 2.95 9.45 21.11
N ALA A 261 2.85 9.91 22.34
CA ALA A 261 1.63 10.52 22.85
C ALA A 261 1.23 11.83 22.13
N GLU A 262 2.17 12.50 21.48
CA GLU A 262 1.92 13.72 20.70
C GLU A 262 1.50 13.44 19.28
N ILE A 263 2.03 12.36 18.67
CA ILE A 263 1.80 12.03 17.26
C ILE A 263 0.57 11.12 17.10
N GLU A 264 0.31 10.21 18.04
CA GLU A 264 -0.80 9.24 17.93
C GLU A 264 -2.13 9.95 17.72
N CYS A 265 -2.78 9.62 16.60
CA CYS A 265 -4.03 10.23 16.15
C CYS A 265 -4.00 11.78 16.11
N SER A 266 -2.81 12.37 15.86
CA SER A 266 -2.66 13.83 15.83
C SER A 266 -3.45 14.45 14.69
N PRO A 267 -4.35 15.41 14.96
CA PRO A 267 -5.05 16.15 13.91
C PRO A 267 -4.09 17.01 13.05
N ASP A 268 -2.91 17.38 13.57
CA ASP A 268 -1.93 18.16 12.82
C ASP A 268 -1.31 17.37 11.67
N LEU A 269 -1.25 16.02 11.79
CA LEU A 269 -0.77 15.11 10.73
C LEU A 269 -1.92 14.41 10.00
N SER A 270 -3.15 14.58 10.43
CA SER A 270 -4.32 14.13 9.68
C SER A 270 -4.65 15.13 8.59
N GLU A 271 -5.07 14.63 7.43
CA GLU A 271 -5.40 15.47 6.29
C GLU A 271 -6.85 15.24 5.87
N SER A 272 -7.57 16.33 5.63
CA SER A 272 -8.92 16.29 5.08
C SER A 272 -8.94 17.11 3.79
N THR A 273 -9.33 16.47 2.70
CA THR A 273 -9.41 17.10 1.39
C THR A 273 -10.78 16.81 0.78
N ASP A 274 -11.46 17.86 0.34
CA ASP A 274 -12.78 17.77 -0.32
C ASP A 274 -13.84 16.98 0.51
N GLY A 275 -13.71 17.00 1.83
CA GLY A 275 -14.60 16.29 2.75
C GLY A 275 -14.22 14.84 3.03
N GLU A 276 -13.14 14.35 2.45
CA GLU A 276 -12.58 13.01 2.70
C GLU A 276 -11.42 13.13 3.71
N LEU A 277 -11.51 12.37 4.81
CA LEU A 277 -10.52 12.35 5.87
C LEU A 277 -9.57 11.15 5.67
N ALA A 278 -8.27 11.41 5.56
CA ALA A 278 -7.28 10.35 5.68
C ALA A 278 -7.26 9.80 7.12
N ALA A 279 -7.04 8.50 7.25
CA ALA A 279 -6.87 7.91 8.58
C ALA A 279 -5.76 8.64 9.35
N PRO A 280 -5.97 8.95 10.63
CA PRO A 280 -4.97 9.67 11.42
C PRO A 280 -3.68 8.85 11.59
N PRO A 281 -2.55 9.51 11.90
CA PRO A 281 -1.30 8.80 12.12
C PRO A 281 -1.43 7.83 13.29
N THR A 282 -0.84 6.64 13.15
CA THR A 282 -0.81 5.65 14.22
C THR A 282 0.58 5.05 14.36
N VAL A 283 1.00 4.80 15.61
CA VAL A 283 2.27 4.16 15.91
C VAL A 283 2.21 2.68 15.53
N LEU A 284 3.13 2.24 14.69
CA LEU A 284 3.25 0.83 14.29
C LEU A 284 4.36 0.10 15.05
N GLY A 285 5.30 0.83 15.63
CA GLY A 285 6.35 0.21 16.42
C GLY A 285 7.16 1.20 17.22
N ALA A 286 7.61 0.74 18.40
CA ALA A 286 8.56 1.45 19.25
C ALA A 286 9.42 0.44 20.02
N ARG A 287 10.74 0.63 20.01
CA ARG A 287 11.64 -0.28 20.70
C ARG A 287 12.88 0.41 21.22
N ASP A 288 13.32 0.02 22.41
CA ASP A 288 14.65 0.28 22.94
C ASP A 288 15.69 -0.51 22.14
N LEU A 289 16.84 0.11 21.86
CA LEU A 289 17.90 -0.48 21.05
C LEU A 289 19.01 -1.13 21.87
N LYS A 290 18.83 -1.32 23.16
CA LYS A 290 19.76 -2.09 23.98
C LYS A 290 19.82 -3.55 23.51
N SER A 291 21.02 -4.05 23.34
CA SER A 291 21.26 -5.46 23.01
C SER A 291 21.08 -6.40 24.20
N GLN A 292 21.29 -5.90 25.43
CA GLN A 292 21.20 -6.67 26.67
C GLN A 292 20.65 -5.82 27.81
N TYR A 293 20.00 -6.47 28.77
CA TYR A 293 19.62 -5.83 30.03
C TYR A 293 20.85 -5.35 30.80
N ASN A 294 20.81 -4.09 31.19
CA ASN A 294 21.72 -3.48 32.13
C ASN A 294 20.97 -2.45 32.99
N VAL A 295 21.56 -1.99 34.09
CA VAL A 295 20.91 -1.05 35.02
C VAL A 295 21.26 0.40 34.61
N THR A 296 21.12 0.74 33.32
CA THR A 296 21.28 2.11 32.79
C THR A 296 20.01 2.59 32.12
N LEU A 297 19.85 3.91 31.96
CA LEU A 297 18.76 4.47 31.15
C LEU A 297 18.91 4.03 29.70
N PRO A 298 17.79 3.81 28.96
CA PRO A 298 17.83 3.65 27.52
C PRO A 298 18.58 4.80 26.83
N GLY A 299 19.62 4.43 26.04
CA GLY A 299 20.42 5.40 25.28
C GLY A 299 19.76 5.81 23.97
N THR A 300 19.11 4.86 23.29
CA THR A 300 18.45 5.09 22.01
C THR A 300 17.14 4.32 21.92
N VAL A 301 16.15 4.92 21.21
CA VAL A 301 14.87 4.30 20.89
C VAL A 301 14.56 4.58 19.43
N TRP A 302 14.02 3.59 18.74
CA TRP A 302 13.44 3.71 17.41
C TRP A 302 11.92 3.62 17.51
N ALA A 303 11.22 4.57 16.88
CA ALA A 303 9.77 4.57 16.79
C ALA A 303 9.35 4.98 15.37
N TYR A 304 8.18 4.46 14.90
CA TYR A 304 7.67 4.81 13.58
C TYR A 304 6.14 4.76 13.52
N TRP A 305 5.59 5.61 12.66
CA TRP A 305 4.15 5.85 12.48
C TRP A 305 3.76 5.74 11.03
N ASN A 306 2.58 5.20 10.77
CA ASN A 306 1.92 5.29 9.47
C ASN A 306 1.30 6.68 9.34
N VAL A 307 1.71 7.45 8.33
CA VAL A 307 1.14 8.76 8.02
C VAL A 307 0.57 8.69 6.61
N LEU A 308 -0.74 8.84 6.50
CA LEU A 308 -1.45 8.88 5.23
C LEU A 308 -1.64 10.33 4.79
N ILE A 309 -1.40 10.59 3.51
CA ILE A 309 -1.41 11.94 2.94
C ILE A 309 -2.31 11.99 1.70
N HIS A 310 -2.96 13.14 1.50
CA HIS A 310 -3.65 13.48 0.28
C HIS A 310 -2.78 14.42 -0.58
N ARG A 311 -2.62 15.66 -0.13
CA ARG A 311 -1.91 16.73 -0.87
C ARG A 311 -0.64 17.23 -0.18
N ARG A 312 -0.48 16.87 1.10
CA ARG A 312 0.68 17.29 1.87
C ARG A 312 1.96 16.67 1.33
N LYS A 313 2.99 17.48 1.17
CA LYS A 313 4.29 17.06 0.67
C LYS A 313 5.15 16.45 1.78
N ALA A 314 6.11 15.63 1.41
CA ALA A 314 7.02 14.96 2.32
C ALA A 314 7.76 15.95 3.25
N GLY A 315 8.24 17.08 2.70
CA GLY A 315 8.87 18.14 3.49
C GLY A 315 7.90 18.76 4.52
N GLU A 316 6.65 19.01 4.15
CA GLU A 316 5.63 19.55 5.04
C GLU A 316 5.28 18.57 6.18
N VAL A 317 5.25 17.26 5.89
CA VAL A 317 5.07 16.23 6.94
C VAL A 317 6.21 16.28 7.97
N LEU A 318 7.47 16.43 7.51
CA LEU A 318 8.60 16.58 8.41
C LEU A 318 8.56 17.88 9.21
N ASP A 319 8.13 18.99 8.63
CA ASP A 319 8.01 20.26 9.33
C ASP A 319 6.95 20.19 10.44
N VAL A 320 5.79 19.60 10.15
CA VAL A 320 4.77 19.34 11.16
C VAL A 320 5.31 18.41 12.25
N ALA A 321 5.98 17.32 11.86
CA ALA A 321 6.57 16.38 12.81
C ALA A 321 7.65 17.02 13.69
N LYS A 322 8.47 17.94 13.16
CA LYS A 322 9.41 18.76 13.96
C LYS A 322 8.69 19.62 15.00
N GLY A 323 7.55 20.21 14.62
CA GLY A 323 6.70 20.98 15.54
C GLY A 323 6.13 20.14 16.67
N LEU A 324 5.58 18.95 16.33
CA LEU A 324 5.08 17.98 17.31
C LEU A 324 6.21 17.50 18.24
N ALA A 325 7.36 17.17 17.67
CA ALA A 325 8.53 16.75 18.43
C ALA A 325 8.99 17.84 19.41
N ARG A 326 8.99 19.10 19.01
CA ARG A 326 9.32 20.22 19.90
C ARG A 326 8.35 20.29 21.09
N ARG A 327 7.03 20.22 20.84
CA ARG A 327 6.02 20.22 21.90
C ARG A 327 6.20 19.02 22.87
N ALA A 328 6.50 17.84 22.33
CA ALA A 328 6.76 16.65 23.13
C ALA A 328 7.99 16.82 24.03
N LEU A 329 9.09 17.34 23.49
CA LEU A 329 10.33 17.58 24.23
C LEU A 329 10.15 18.64 25.32
N ASP A 330 9.45 19.73 25.03
CA ASP A 330 9.17 20.80 25.98
C ASP A 330 8.29 20.29 27.14
N ARG A 331 7.29 19.46 26.83
CA ARG A 331 6.44 18.80 27.84
C ARG A 331 7.26 17.83 28.70
N ALA A 332 8.16 17.04 28.08
CA ALA A 332 9.06 16.15 28.80
C ALA A 332 9.95 16.91 29.78
N ALA A 333 10.57 18.00 29.33
CA ALA A 333 11.42 18.85 30.15
C ALA A 333 10.66 19.47 31.33
N THR A 334 9.46 20.01 31.07
CA THR A 334 8.58 20.59 32.10
C THR A 334 8.23 19.56 33.19
N ARG A 335 7.75 18.37 32.76
CA ARG A 335 7.40 17.29 33.70
C ARG A 335 8.59 16.79 34.52
N MET A 336 9.76 16.70 33.92
CA MET A 336 10.97 16.30 34.65
C MET A 336 11.41 17.36 35.67
N THR A 337 11.25 18.64 35.33
CA THR A 337 11.50 19.76 36.28
C THR A 337 10.59 19.67 37.50
N GLU A 338 9.29 19.51 37.25
CA GLU A 338 8.28 19.41 38.32
C GLU A 338 8.55 18.20 39.24
N ARG A 339 8.86 17.04 38.62
CA ARG A 339 9.19 15.81 39.40
C ARG A 339 10.44 15.95 40.21
N ALA A 340 11.50 16.55 39.65
CA ALA A 340 12.73 16.83 40.38
C ALA A 340 12.48 17.77 41.57
N GLY A 341 11.71 18.82 41.39
CA GLY A 341 11.30 19.73 42.48
C GLY A 341 10.54 19.02 43.60
N ARG A 342 9.58 18.14 43.25
CA ARG A 342 8.81 17.35 44.24
C ARG A 342 9.67 16.33 45.01
N LEU A 343 10.74 15.85 44.42
CA LEU A 343 11.69 14.95 45.04
C LEU A 343 12.72 15.69 45.91
N GLY A 344 12.68 17.04 45.98
CA GLY A 344 13.65 17.83 46.72
C GLY A 344 15.06 17.74 46.17
N THR A 345 15.22 17.34 44.93
CA THR A 345 16.52 17.16 44.27
C THR A 345 16.95 18.49 43.66
N PRO A 346 18.12 19.05 43.96
CA PRO A 346 18.58 20.35 43.44
C PRO A 346 18.95 20.32 41.94
N VAL A 347 18.72 19.22 41.27
CA VAL A 347 18.99 19.07 39.83
C VAL A 347 17.85 19.74 39.06
N ALA A 348 18.02 21.04 38.80
CA ALA A 348 17.27 21.66 37.69
C ALA A 348 17.51 20.84 36.41
N PRO A 349 16.51 20.69 35.51
CA PRO A 349 16.79 20.12 34.22
C PRO A 349 17.95 20.88 33.63
N THR A 350 19.03 20.14 33.40
CA THR A 350 20.22 20.72 32.80
C THR A 350 19.85 21.19 31.40
N ARG A 351 20.61 22.09 30.80
CA ARG A 351 20.53 22.50 29.39
C ARG A 351 20.28 21.31 28.45
N ALA A 352 20.76 20.12 28.82
CA ALA A 352 20.50 18.86 28.11
C ALA A 352 19.01 18.48 27.93
N TRP A 353 18.08 18.98 28.74
CA TRP A 353 16.65 18.75 28.60
C TRP A 353 15.93 19.85 27.81
N THR A 354 16.49 21.06 27.76
CA THR A 354 15.84 22.25 27.17
C THR A 354 16.31 22.57 25.76
N GLU A 355 17.49 22.06 25.37
CA GLU A 355 18.10 22.35 24.05
C GLU A 355 18.35 21.06 23.25
N ILE A 356 17.39 20.13 23.26
CA ILE A 356 17.49 18.91 22.47
C ILE A 356 17.29 19.25 20.98
N PRO A 357 18.30 19.03 20.13
CA PRO A 357 18.18 19.27 18.69
C PRO A 357 17.21 18.27 18.05
N ILE A 358 16.47 18.76 17.05
CA ILE A 358 15.62 17.95 16.19
C ILE A 358 16.16 18.08 14.78
N LEU A 359 16.66 16.98 14.25
CA LEU A 359 17.28 16.88 12.93
C LEU A 359 16.40 16.05 11.98
N THR A 360 16.58 16.21 10.69
CA THR A 360 16.14 15.24 9.69
C THR A 360 17.30 14.30 9.34
N PHE A 361 16.99 13.20 8.64
CA PHE A 361 18.04 12.31 8.13
C PHE A 361 19.01 13.03 7.18
N ALA A 362 18.51 13.92 6.32
CA ALA A 362 19.37 14.70 5.44
C ALA A 362 20.35 15.59 6.22
N GLU A 363 19.90 16.28 7.28
CA GLU A 363 20.75 17.10 8.15
C GLU A 363 21.77 16.22 8.90
N LEU A 364 21.37 15.03 9.34
CA LEU A 364 22.30 14.06 9.95
C LEU A 364 23.35 13.57 8.96
N ARG A 365 22.95 13.28 7.72
CA ARG A 365 23.86 12.86 6.65
C ARG A 365 24.89 13.96 6.33
N GLU A 366 24.46 15.22 6.25
CA GLU A 366 25.36 16.36 6.07
C GLU A 366 26.39 16.46 7.20
N ALA A 367 25.98 16.26 8.45
CA ALA A 367 26.90 16.25 9.58
C ALA A 367 27.91 15.07 9.50
N ALA A 368 27.47 13.90 9.06
CA ALA A 368 28.35 12.74 8.86
C ALA A 368 29.36 12.98 7.72
N LEU A 369 28.94 13.57 6.60
CA LEU A 369 29.79 13.92 5.46
C LEU A 369 30.83 14.99 5.83
N ALA A 370 30.43 15.99 6.61
CA ALA A 370 31.36 17.03 7.08
C ALA A 370 32.51 16.46 7.91
N ARG A 371 32.27 15.34 8.62
CA ARG A 371 33.27 14.65 9.44
C ARG A 371 34.06 13.59 8.66
N SER A 372 33.43 12.87 7.76
CA SER A 372 33.98 11.77 6.98
C SER A 372 33.60 11.92 5.51
N PRO A 373 34.48 12.42 4.64
CA PRO A 373 34.17 12.63 3.21
C PRO A 373 33.84 11.35 2.45
N ASP A 374 34.25 10.18 2.95
CA ASP A 374 33.97 8.85 2.42
C ASP A 374 32.66 8.24 2.95
N PHE A 375 31.90 8.99 3.75
CA PHE A 375 30.71 8.50 4.43
C PHE A 375 29.69 7.89 3.45
N ASP A 376 29.38 8.56 2.34
CA ASP A 376 28.37 8.07 1.39
C ASP A 376 28.74 6.69 0.80
N ALA A 377 30.01 6.46 0.50
CA ALA A 377 30.47 5.19 -0.03
C ALA A 377 30.33 4.06 1.01
N ARG A 378 30.70 4.32 2.25
CA ARG A 378 30.55 3.36 3.36
C ARG A 378 29.08 3.11 3.67
N PHE A 379 28.28 4.17 3.75
CA PHE A 379 26.84 4.09 4.02
C PHE A 379 26.12 3.24 2.96
N ALA A 380 26.45 3.46 1.67
CA ALA A 380 25.93 2.64 0.59
C ALA A 380 26.35 1.17 0.72
N ALA A 381 27.63 0.90 1.07
CA ALA A 381 28.10 -0.47 1.25
C ALA A 381 27.39 -1.20 2.40
N VAL A 382 27.13 -0.52 3.52
CA VAL A 382 26.32 -1.06 4.63
C VAL A 382 24.88 -1.31 4.15
N GLY A 383 24.29 -0.35 3.42
CA GLY A 383 22.94 -0.50 2.86
C GLY A 383 22.80 -1.69 1.93
N GLU A 384 23.77 -1.93 1.04
CA GLU A 384 23.78 -3.10 0.16
C GLU A 384 23.90 -4.42 0.95
N SER A 385 24.74 -4.44 1.99
CA SER A 385 24.85 -5.61 2.87
C SER A 385 23.51 -5.92 3.55
N LEU A 386 22.86 -4.89 4.12
CA LEU A 386 21.54 -5.04 4.74
C LEU A 386 20.44 -5.42 3.74
N ALA A 387 20.53 -4.93 2.50
CA ALA A 387 19.59 -5.29 1.44
C ALA A 387 19.70 -6.78 1.05
N ALA A 388 20.91 -7.32 1.09
CA ALA A 388 21.18 -8.73 0.81
C ALA A 388 20.83 -9.66 1.99
N GLU A 389 20.68 -9.12 3.21
CA GLU A 389 20.32 -9.90 4.39
C GLU A 389 18.83 -10.23 4.38
N GLY A 390 18.51 -11.53 4.34
CA GLY A 390 17.13 -12.02 4.40
C GLY A 390 16.50 -11.78 5.77
N GLY A 391 15.17 -11.58 5.80
CA GLY A 391 14.40 -11.47 7.04
C GLY A 391 14.41 -10.11 7.73
N LEU A 392 15.09 -9.10 7.18
CA LEU A 392 15.02 -7.72 7.65
C LEU A 392 13.96 -6.93 6.86
N ASP A 393 13.00 -6.36 7.58
CA ASP A 393 12.04 -5.41 7.03
C ASP A 393 12.66 -4.02 6.78
N PHE A 394 11.98 -3.18 6.00
CA PHE A 394 12.46 -1.83 5.68
C PHE A 394 12.65 -0.93 6.92
N PRO A 395 11.73 -0.90 7.91
CA PRO A 395 11.94 -0.13 9.12
C PRO A 395 13.20 -0.56 9.91
N THR A 396 13.49 -1.85 9.95
CA THR A 396 14.71 -2.37 10.62
C THR A 396 15.96 -1.97 9.86
N ARG A 397 15.99 -2.09 8.53
CA ARG A 397 17.12 -1.63 7.71
C ARG A 397 17.36 -0.14 7.84
N SER A 398 16.28 0.66 7.79
CA SER A 398 16.35 2.11 7.99
C SER A 398 16.92 2.47 9.36
N ARG A 399 16.50 1.77 10.41
CA ARG A 399 17.02 1.96 11.75
C ARG A 399 18.54 1.71 11.81
N LEU A 400 19.01 0.59 11.27
CA LEU A 400 20.43 0.24 11.26
C LEU A 400 21.26 1.28 10.51
N LEU A 401 20.77 1.79 9.40
CA LEU A 401 21.41 2.86 8.64
C LEU A 401 21.37 4.20 9.40
N MET A 402 20.32 4.49 10.15
CA MET A 402 20.25 5.67 11.00
C MET A 402 21.27 5.60 12.15
N GLU A 403 21.49 4.43 12.75
CA GLU A 403 22.53 4.21 13.77
C GLU A 403 23.93 4.40 13.20
N GLU A 404 24.19 3.92 11.96
CA GLU A 404 25.46 4.13 11.26
C GLU A 404 25.68 5.63 10.98
N ALA A 405 24.68 6.33 10.47
CA ALA A 405 24.77 7.77 10.20
C ALA A 405 24.98 8.58 11.49
N TRP A 406 24.29 8.21 12.57
CA TRP A 406 24.46 8.84 13.88
C TRP A 406 25.90 8.66 14.39
N THR A 407 26.41 7.46 14.33
CA THR A 407 27.78 7.16 14.75
C THR A 407 28.81 7.91 13.91
N ALA A 408 28.65 7.93 12.60
CA ALA A 408 29.55 8.62 11.67
C ALA A 408 29.55 10.14 11.86
N SER A 409 28.40 10.73 12.21
CA SER A 409 28.27 12.17 12.44
C SER A 409 29.08 12.65 13.65
N GLY A 410 29.35 11.76 14.61
CA GLY A 410 30.03 12.09 15.87
C GLY A 410 29.25 13.05 16.76
N LEU A 411 27.99 13.28 16.48
CA LEU A 411 27.11 14.06 17.34
C LEU A 411 26.90 13.35 18.68
N ALA A 412 26.72 14.12 19.75
CA ALA A 412 26.41 13.61 21.07
C ALA A 412 24.93 13.87 21.41
N GLY A 413 24.28 12.89 22.04
CA GLY A 413 22.94 13.07 22.55
C GLY A 413 22.83 13.95 23.80
N PRO A 414 21.63 14.41 24.17
CA PRO A 414 20.36 13.99 23.59
C PRO A 414 20.05 14.67 22.23
N ALA A 415 19.34 13.96 21.37
CA ALA A 415 18.88 14.45 20.08
C ALA A 415 17.66 13.65 19.59
N LEU A 416 16.94 14.18 18.61
CA LEU A 416 15.89 13.50 17.90
C LEU A 416 16.15 13.63 16.41
N VAL A 417 16.12 12.52 15.67
CA VAL A 417 16.32 12.52 14.22
C VAL A 417 15.11 11.91 13.54
N LEU A 418 14.45 12.68 12.66
CA LEU A 418 13.28 12.28 11.89
C LEU A 418 13.71 11.81 10.49
N CYS A 419 13.04 10.78 9.98
CA CYS A 419 13.22 10.26 8.62
C CYS A 419 11.96 9.54 8.14
N PHE A 420 11.99 9.01 6.90
CA PHE A 420 11.02 8.04 6.44
C PHE A 420 11.64 6.64 6.47
N GLY A 421 11.11 5.77 7.31
CA GLY A 421 11.70 4.45 7.62
C GLY A 421 11.32 3.35 6.64
N SER A 422 10.55 3.65 5.60
CA SER A 422 10.12 2.69 4.57
C SER A 422 9.97 3.39 3.22
N MET A 423 9.59 2.62 2.21
CA MET A 423 9.29 3.14 0.89
C MET A 423 8.12 4.14 0.95
N PRO A 424 8.27 5.34 0.39
CA PRO A 424 7.16 6.25 0.22
C PRO A 424 6.22 5.76 -0.88
N TYR A 425 4.92 5.85 -0.64
CA TYR A 425 3.87 5.69 -1.64
C TYR A 425 3.31 7.08 -1.97
N PRO A 426 3.54 7.62 -3.17
CA PRO A 426 3.00 8.92 -3.54
C PRO A 426 1.48 8.91 -3.57
N ALA A 427 0.87 10.02 -3.16
CA ALA A 427 -0.55 10.26 -3.42
C ALA A 427 -0.77 10.53 -4.91
N ILE A 428 -1.84 9.97 -5.46
CA ILE A 428 -2.22 10.19 -6.85
C ILE A 428 -3.48 11.04 -6.88
N HIS A 429 -3.42 12.09 -7.70
CA HIS A 429 -4.54 12.98 -7.95
C HIS A 429 -5.05 12.79 -9.36
N TRP A 430 -6.38 12.86 -9.51
CA TRP A 430 -6.98 12.86 -10.84
C TRP A 430 -6.56 14.13 -11.61
N PRO A 431 -5.97 14.00 -12.83
CA PRO A 431 -5.52 15.16 -13.58
C PRO A 431 -6.70 16.01 -14.07
N GLU A 432 -6.58 17.35 -14.01
CA GLU A 432 -7.64 18.25 -14.45
C GLU A 432 -7.95 18.10 -15.95
N GLU A 433 -6.92 17.87 -16.77
CA GLU A 433 -7.04 17.61 -18.20
C GLU A 433 -7.80 16.32 -18.52
N ALA A 434 -7.90 15.38 -17.58
CA ALA A 434 -8.66 14.14 -17.71
C ALA A 434 -10.16 14.31 -17.33
N ALA A 435 -10.66 15.54 -17.16
CA ALA A 435 -12.07 15.81 -16.87
C ALA A 435 -13.06 15.15 -17.87
N PRO A 436 -12.80 15.07 -19.19
CA PRO A 436 -13.67 14.35 -20.11
C PRO A 436 -13.74 12.84 -19.81
N LEU A 437 -12.63 12.22 -19.40
CA LEU A 437 -12.61 10.82 -19.00
C LEU A 437 -13.43 10.60 -17.72
N ARG A 438 -13.28 11.48 -16.73
CA ARG A 438 -14.08 11.45 -15.51
C ARG A 438 -15.57 11.50 -15.83
N ALA A 439 -15.99 12.41 -16.68
CA ALA A 439 -17.40 12.53 -17.10
C ALA A 439 -17.92 11.24 -17.78
N ALA A 440 -17.10 10.57 -18.59
CA ALA A 440 -17.43 9.30 -19.22
C ALA A 440 -17.59 8.16 -18.19
N ILE A 441 -16.70 8.09 -17.20
CA ILE A 441 -16.76 7.13 -16.09
C ILE A 441 -18.02 7.38 -15.25
N GLU A 442 -18.26 8.62 -14.83
CA GLU A 442 -19.46 8.98 -14.05
C GLU A 442 -20.77 8.72 -14.80
N ALA A 443 -20.77 8.82 -16.14
CA ALA A 443 -21.91 8.45 -16.95
C ALA A 443 -22.17 6.93 -16.93
N ALA A 444 -21.10 6.10 -16.98
CA ALA A 444 -21.21 4.66 -16.81
C ALA A 444 -21.72 4.29 -15.41
N MET A 445 -21.20 4.96 -14.36
CA MET A 445 -21.68 4.75 -12.99
C MET A 445 -23.18 4.99 -12.86
N ARG A 446 -23.70 6.09 -13.43
CA ARG A 446 -25.14 6.41 -13.39
C ARG A 446 -25.99 5.38 -14.16
N GLU A 447 -25.53 4.93 -15.32
CA GLU A 447 -26.19 3.91 -16.12
C GLU A 447 -26.32 2.60 -15.32
N ILE A 448 -25.22 2.08 -14.81
CA ILE A 448 -25.18 0.80 -14.09
C ILE A 448 -25.87 0.88 -12.73
N ALA A 449 -25.74 1.99 -12.02
CA ALA A 449 -26.46 2.23 -10.76
C ALA A 449 -27.98 2.15 -10.97
N ALA A 450 -28.50 2.73 -12.06
CA ALA A 450 -29.93 2.69 -12.41
C ALA A 450 -30.37 1.28 -12.84
N GLU A 451 -29.55 0.56 -13.62
CA GLU A 451 -29.84 -0.79 -14.09
C GLU A 451 -29.93 -1.80 -12.94
N HIS A 452 -29.00 -1.70 -11.99
CA HIS A 452 -28.92 -2.64 -10.86
C HIS A 452 -29.63 -2.15 -9.59
N GLY A 453 -30.24 -0.97 -9.59
CA GLY A 453 -30.97 -0.42 -8.44
C GLY A 453 -30.10 -0.21 -7.21
N CYS A 454 -28.83 0.13 -7.39
CA CYS A 454 -27.88 0.41 -6.31
C CYS A 454 -27.25 1.80 -6.46
N SER A 455 -26.68 2.33 -5.37
CA SER A 455 -25.85 3.53 -5.45
C SER A 455 -24.42 3.17 -5.84
N ILE A 456 -23.79 3.99 -6.67
CA ILE A 456 -22.34 3.98 -6.94
C ILE A 456 -21.86 5.43 -6.81
N ARG A 457 -21.00 5.70 -5.85
CA ARG A 457 -20.50 7.05 -5.55
C ARG A 457 -19.12 7.28 -6.12
N SER A 458 -18.74 8.53 -6.30
CA SER A 458 -17.35 8.91 -6.59
C SER A 458 -16.68 9.43 -5.33
N THR A 459 -15.40 9.11 -5.18
CA THR A 459 -14.50 9.68 -4.17
C THR A 459 -13.25 10.23 -4.85
N HIS A 460 -12.54 11.14 -4.18
CA HIS A 460 -11.30 11.71 -4.72
C HIS A 460 -10.12 10.75 -4.53
N TYR A 461 -10.19 9.90 -3.49
CA TYR A 461 -9.10 9.01 -3.14
C TYR A 461 -9.59 7.60 -2.85
N PHE A 462 -8.83 6.63 -3.29
CA PHE A 462 -8.86 5.29 -2.74
C PHE A 462 -8.32 5.37 -1.30
N PRO A 463 -9.03 4.81 -0.29
CA PRO A 463 -8.76 5.13 1.11
C PRO A 463 -7.57 4.36 1.70
N ALA A 464 -6.98 3.43 0.96
CA ALA A 464 -5.83 2.64 1.35
C ALA A 464 -4.64 2.90 0.42
N ILE A 465 -3.48 2.34 0.75
CA ILE A 465 -2.34 2.27 -0.15
C ILE A 465 -2.67 1.28 -1.26
N ALA A 466 -2.21 1.56 -2.47
CA ALA A 466 -2.40 0.68 -3.60
C ALA A 466 -1.27 0.81 -4.62
N ASP A 467 -1.18 -0.14 -5.49
CA ASP A 467 -0.30 -0.16 -6.66
C ASP A 467 -0.50 1.07 -7.58
N MET A 468 -1.62 1.79 -7.44
CA MET A 468 -1.92 3.04 -8.14
C MET A 468 -0.80 4.08 -8.00
N SER A 469 -0.09 4.10 -6.87
CA SER A 469 1.04 5.02 -6.59
C SER A 469 2.20 4.89 -7.58
N PHE A 470 2.30 3.78 -8.30
CA PHE A 470 3.40 3.51 -9.25
C PHE A 470 3.00 3.68 -10.71
N VAL A 471 1.74 3.92 -11.01
CA VAL A 471 1.20 4.09 -12.37
C VAL A 471 0.75 5.53 -12.64
N GLY A 472 0.09 6.14 -11.67
CA GLY A 472 -0.49 7.46 -11.80
C GLY A 472 0.54 8.60 -11.87
N PRO A 473 0.10 9.81 -12.21
CA PRO A 473 0.97 10.99 -12.21
C PRO A 473 1.38 11.37 -10.78
N VAL A 474 2.69 11.57 -10.56
CA VAL A 474 3.26 11.93 -9.26
C VAL A 474 3.97 13.28 -9.31
N ASP A 475 4.06 13.96 -8.17
CA ASP A 475 4.98 15.11 -8.01
C ASP A 475 6.41 14.58 -7.81
N GLU A 476 7.21 14.61 -8.88
CA GLU A 476 8.59 14.12 -8.83
C GLU A 476 9.48 14.90 -7.86
N ALA A 477 9.21 16.18 -7.65
CA ALA A 477 10.01 16.99 -6.73
C ALA A 477 9.75 16.55 -5.29
N ASP A 478 8.51 16.26 -4.95
CA ASP A 478 8.13 15.74 -3.65
C ASP A 478 8.69 14.32 -3.41
N LEU A 479 8.61 13.46 -4.41
CA LEU A 479 9.18 12.11 -4.33
C LEU A 479 10.71 12.14 -4.14
N LYS A 480 11.42 13.08 -4.80
CA LYS A 480 12.87 13.29 -4.60
C LYS A 480 13.17 13.77 -3.19
N GLU A 481 12.32 14.62 -2.61
CA GLU A 481 12.48 15.03 -1.21
C GLU A 481 12.21 13.85 -0.25
N ALA A 482 11.16 13.06 -0.47
CA ALA A 482 10.92 11.85 0.30
C ALA A 482 12.11 10.88 0.22
N ALA A 483 12.66 10.67 -0.98
CA ALA A 483 13.85 9.85 -1.21
C ALA A 483 15.07 10.33 -0.39
N ARG A 484 15.31 11.65 -0.39
CA ARG A 484 16.41 12.29 0.36
C ARG A 484 16.32 12.06 1.87
N GLN A 485 15.10 11.85 2.37
CA GLN A 485 14.80 11.61 3.79
C GLN A 485 14.63 10.12 4.14
N THR A 486 14.87 9.21 3.19
CA THR A 486 14.70 7.76 3.35
C THR A 486 16.06 7.06 3.38
N PRO A 487 16.54 6.55 4.54
CA PRO A 487 17.90 5.99 4.67
C PRO A 487 18.20 4.82 3.74
N ILE A 488 17.20 4.00 3.42
CA ILE A 488 17.33 2.79 2.59
C ILE A 488 17.18 3.07 1.08
N TRP A 489 17.04 4.34 0.68
CA TRP A 489 16.94 4.71 -0.73
C TRP A 489 18.25 4.48 -1.47
N GLY A 490 18.18 3.97 -2.68
CA GLY A 490 19.34 3.61 -3.50
C GLY A 490 19.92 2.22 -3.22
N THR A 491 19.53 1.57 -2.11
CA THR A 491 19.98 0.22 -1.73
C THR A 491 18.81 -0.78 -1.66
N SER A 492 18.04 -0.77 -0.58
CA SER A 492 16.85 -1.63 -0.46
C SER A 492 15.67 -1.14 -1.31
N ILE A 493 15.55 0.19 -1.53
CA ILE A 493 14.60 0.78 -2.45
C ILE A 493 15.37 1.30 -3.66
N ARG A 494 15.09 0.70 -4.82
CA ARG A 494 15.63 1.14 -6.11
C ARG A 494 14.46 1.59 -6.97
N TRP A 495 14.38 2.89 -7.19
CA TRP A 495 13.39 3.53 -8.03
C TRP A 495 14.10 4.61 -8.83
N ASP A 496 14.18 4.42 -10.14
CA ASP A 496 14.83 5.40 -11.01
C ASP A 496 13.89 6.58 -11.25
N LEU A 497 14.30 7.73 -10.75
CA LEU A 497 13.55 8.99 -10.90
C LEU A 497 14.05 9.85 -12.07
N ALA A 498 15.07 9.38 -12.81
CA ALA A 498 15.68 10.17 -13.87
C ALA A 498 14.90 10.10 -15.19
N GLY A 499 14.22 8.99 -15.45
CA GLY A 499 13.44 8.76 -16.68
C GLY A 499 11.95 9.10 -16.57
N GLY A 500 11.52 9.66 -15.46
CA GLY A 500 10.12 9.80 -15.06
C GLY A 500 9.80 8.80 -13.95
N ALA A 501 9.14 9.26 -12.88
CA ALA A 501 8.92 8.43 -11.68
C ALA A 501 7.87 7.34 -11.91
N THR A 502 6.90 7.59 -12.79
CA THR A 502 5.81 6.67 -13.13
C THR A 502 5.43 6.82 -14.60
N PRO A 503 4.64 5.88 -15.16
CA PRO A 503 4.04 6.04 -16.50
C PRO A 503 3.10 7.24 -16.64
N ALA A 504 2.71 7.87 -15.53
CA ALA A 504 1.81 9.03 -15.46
C ALA A 504 0.46 8.81 -16.16
N ILE A 505 -0.09 7.62 -16.09
CA ILE A 505 -1.38 7.26 -16.66
C ILE A 505 -2.48 7.71 -15.69
N PRO A 506 -3.52 8.44 -16.13
CA PRO A 506 -4.71 8.67 -15.30
C PRO A 506 -5.26 7.36 -14.76
N ILE A 507 -5.42 7.24 -13.44
CA ILE A 507 -5.79 5.99 -12.80
C ILE A 507 -7.00 6.18 -11.87
N VAL A 508 -7.91 5.22 -11.90
CA VAL A 508 -9.11 5.17 -11.07
C VAL A 508 -9.24 3.80 -10.44
N ASN A 509 -9.73 3.73 -9.21
CA ASN A 509 -10.07 2.43 -8.61
C ASN A 509 -11.55 2.10 -8.86
N ILE A 510 -11.82 0.92 -9.44
CA ILE A 510 -13.15 0.32 -9.63
C ILE A 510 -13.04 -1.16 -9.26
N GLY A 511 -13.32 -1.48 -8.01
CA GLY A 511 -13.14 -2.82 -7.47
C GLY A 511 -14.32 -3.32 -6.65
N PRO A 512 -14.24 -4.53 -6.12
CA PRO A 512 -15.26 -5.11 -5.27
C PRO A 512 -15.32 -4.39 -3.92
N TRP A 513 -16.44 -4.53 -3.23
CA TRP A 513 -16.53 -4.17 -1.82
C TRP A 513 -16.92 -5.34 -0.95
N GLY A 514 -16.56 -5.24 0.31
CA GLY A 514 -16.88 -6.25 1.30
C GLY A 514 -16.44 -5.81 2.68
N ARG A 515 -16.11 -6.77 3.53
CA ARG A 515 -15.76 -6.51 4.92
C ARG A 515 -14.59 -7.34 5.39
N ASP A 516 -13.92 -6.86 6.44
CA ASP A 516 -12.88 -7.58 7.18
C ASP A 516 -11.74 -8.10 6.28
N TYR A 517 -11.31 -7.36 5.22
CA TYR A 517 -10.11 -7.79 4.49
C TYR A 517 -8.89 -7.82 5.43
N HIS A 518 -7.90 -8.67 5.13
CA HIS A 518 -6.77 -9.01 6.00
C HIS A 518 -7.14 -9.72 7.32
N HIS A 519 -8.39 -10.18 7.45
CA HIS A 519 -8.89 -10.88 8.62
C HIS A 519 -9.55 -12.21 8.23
N TRP A 520 -9.59 -13.19 9.14
CA TRP A 520 -10.19 -14.51 8.87
C TRP A 520 -11.70 -14.48 8.57
N LEU A 521 -12.33 -13.33 8.76
CA LEU A 521 -13.73 -13.06 8.41
C LEU A 521 -13.87 -12.29 7.07
N GLU A 522 -12.80 -12.16 6.31
CA GLU A 522 -12.83 -11.53 5.00
C GLU A 522 -13.94 -12.09 4.14
N ARG A 523 -14.81 -11.21 3.62
CA ARG A 523 -15.95 -11.58 2.80
C ARG A 523 -16.31 -10.52 1.77
N ALA A 524 -16.50 -10.95 0.53
CA ALA A 524 -16.93 -10.10 -0.58
C ALA A 524 -18.45 -10.07 -0.67
N HIS A 525 -19.03 -8.90 -1.00
CA HIS A 525 -20.45 -8.78 -1.31
C HIS A 525 -20.70 -9.31 -2.73
N ALA A 526 -21.21 -10.54 -2.81
CA ALA A 526 -21.31 -11.31 -4.05
C ALA A 526 -22.16 -10.65 -5.15
N PRO A 527 -23.34 -10.08 -4.89
CA PRO A 527 -24.11 -9.39 -5.94
C PRO A 527 -23.35 -8.24 -6.58
N TYR A 528 -22.66 -7.43 -5.79
CA TYR A 528 -21.86 -6.33 -6.35
C TYR A 528 -20.64 -6.85 -7.11
N ALA A 529 -19.87 -7.73 -6.49
CA ALA A 529 -18.62 -8.23 -7.05
C ALA A 529 -18.81 -9.00 -8.37
N PHE A 530 -19.96 -9.70 -8.54
CA PHE A 530 -20.15 -10.58 -9.69
C PHE A 530 -21.19 -10.08 -10.70
N GLU A 531 -22.08 -9.16 -10.32
CA GLU A 531 -23.11 -8.64 -11.23
C GLU A 531 -22.84 -7.17 -11.59
N VAL A 532 -22.69 -6.30 -10.58
CA VAL A 532 -22.53 -4.85 -10.78
C VAL A 532 -21.13 -4.50 -11.30
N LEU A 533 -20.09 -4.99 -10.64
CA LEU A 533 -18.70 -4.65 -10.96
C LEU A 533 -18.31 -5.02 -12.41
N PRO A 534 -18.54 -6.25 -12.91
CA PRO A 534 -18.19 -6.58 -14.29
C PRO A 534 -18.97 -5.74 -15.31
N ALA A 535 -20.25 -5.44 -15.03
CA ALA A 535 -21.06 -4.57 -15.87
C ALA A 535 -20.53 -3.13 -15.90
N LEU A 536 -20.14 -2.60 -14.73
CA LEU A 536 -19.54 -1.27 -14.61
C LEU A 536 -18.21 -1.18 -15.36
N LEU A 537 -17.33 -2.16 -15.19
CA LEU A 537 -16.04 -2.22 -15.90
C LEU A 537 -16.27 -2.24 -17.42
N GLN A 538 -17.18 -3.09 -17.90
CA GLN A 538 -17.50 -3.16 -19.32
C GLN A 538 -18.05 -1.84 -19.87
N ALA A 539 -18.95 -1.17 -19.11
CA ALA A 539 -19.52 0.12 -19.49
C ALA A 539 -18.47 1.22 -19.54
N VAL A 540 -17.57 1.27 -18.54
CA VAL A 540 -16.46 2.24 -18.51
C VAL A 540 -15.50 2.01 -19.67
N VAL A 541 -15.02 0.77 -19.87
CA VAL A 541 -14.12 0.41 -20.96
C VAL A 541 -14.70 0.86 -22.31
N ARG A 542 -15.96 0.49 -22.60
CA ARG A 542 -16.65 0.88 -23.85
C ARG A 542 -16.69 2.39 -24.04
N ARG A 543 -17.08 3.15 -23.00
CA ARG A 543 -17.20 4.62 -23.08
C ARG A 543 -15.85 5.31 -23.26
N VAL A 544 -14.84 4.83 -22.53
CA VAL A 544 -13.48 5.39 -22.63
C VAL A 544 -12.85 5.10 -23.99
N LEU A 545 -13.05 3.92 -24.55
CA LEU A 545 -12.53 3.58 -25.88
C LEU A 545 -13.27 4.35 -27.01
N ALA A 546 -14.57 4.59 -26.86
CA ALA A 546 -15.37 5.35 -27.82
C ALA A 546 -15.21 6.88 -27.72
N ALA A 547 -14.64 7.41 -26.62
CA ALA A 547 -14.40 8.84 -26.48
C ALA A 547 -13.26 9.27 -27.42
N ALA A 548 -13.53 10.26 -28.31
CA ALA A 548 -12.59 10.74 -29.32
C ALA A 548 -11.37 11.46 -28.70
#